data_e1f001f753c94b2133c320c89b270139
#
_entry.id   e1f001f753c94b2133c320c89b270139
#
_cell.length_a   1.000
_cell.length_b   1.000
_cell.length_c   1.000
_cell.angle_alpha   90.00
_cell.angle_beta   90.00
_cell.angle_gamma   90.00
#
_symmetry.space_group_name_H-M   'P 1'
#
loop_
_entity.id
_entity.type
_entity.pdbx_description
1 polymer ?
#
loop_
_entity_poly.entity_id
_entity_poly.type
_entity_poly.pdbx_seq_one_letter_code
_entity_poly.pdbx_strand_id
1 'polypeptide(L)'
;AQALAPMDRLEARAADDYRKALDDFTDAKPLRELRAEAGKKAARAALKKDAQADVSDLVKREVDDDEPIRRRYVVADATYEKLGEIFVSNPGGVLWVRDEMRGLFLHLAREVSATARAFYLQAWSGGSYHFDRIGRGTVTVEDARLSMIGGIQPGPLSDLMLQARRGAADDGMIERFLIAWPDSPGVWRDVDRWPDNDAKRRAWEAFDRLDGITPEALRAEVQTGFDGEPQGLPYLRFADDAREAFAEWRADLEAKLRGADLGSLEGALSKFRHHIPALALALHVVDGGTGPVTLAPTTRALALADYF
;
A
#
# COMPACT_ATOMS: atom_id res chain seq x y z
N ALA A 1 -0.29 9.32 -17.42
CA ALA A 1 0.99 8.73 -17.85
C ALA A 1 2.22 9.40 -17.21
N GLN A 2 2.42 10.72 -17.35
CA GLN A 2 3.65 11.38 -16.85
C GLN A 2 3.80 11.34 -15.32
N ALA A 3 2.72 11.46 -14.56
CA ALA A 3 2.76 11.42 -13.09
C ALA A 3 3.18 10.05 -12.53
N LEU A 4 2.99 8.98 -13.28
CA LEU A 4 3.35 7.61 -12.88
C LEU A 4 4.75 7.19 -13.35
N ALA A 5 5.40 7.97 -14.21
CA ALA A 5 6.71 7.63 -14.77
C ALA A 5 7.80 7.30 -13.70
N PRO A 6 7.85 7.95 -12.52
CA PRO A 6 8.78 7.54 -11.47
C PRO A 6 8.49 6.11 -10.95
N MET A 7 7.23 5.75 -10.77
CA MET A 7 6.82 4.41 -10.34
C MET A 7 7.12 3.36 -11.41
N ASP A 8 6.85 3.66 -12.69
CA ASP A 8 7.17 2.77 -13.81
C ASP A 8 8.68 2.47 -13.86
N ARG A 9 9.52 3.47 -13.57
CA ARG A 9 10.98 3.30 -13.49
C ARG A 9 11.39 2.38 -12.33
N LEU A 10 10.79 2.54 -11.15
CA LEU A 10 11.05 1.66 -10.00
C LEU A 10 10.61 0.22 -10.29
N GLU A 11 9.44 0.03 -10.88
CA GLU A 11 8.94 -1.28 -11.29
C GLU A 11 9.85 -1.96 -12.32
N ALA A 12 10.36 -1.20 -13.32
CA ALA A 12 11.30 -1.71 -14.31
C ALA A 12 12.63 -2.14 -13.66
N ARG A 13 13.19 -1.32 -12.75
CA ARG A 13 14.41 -1.66 -12.00
C ARG A 13 14.21 -2.93 -11.17
N ALA A 14 13.13 -3.01 -10.41
CA ALA A 14 12.81 -4.20 -9.61
C ALA A 14 12.63 -5.47 -10.46
N ALA A 15 12.08 -5.33 -11.67
CA ALA A 15 11.96 -6.45 -12.61
C ALA A 15 13.31 -6.92 -13.14
N ASP A 16 14.24 -6.00 -13.42
CA ASP A 16 15.60 -6.33 -13.87
C ASP A 16 16.42 -6.97 -12.74
N ASP A 17 16.34 -6.44 -11.53
CA ASP A 17 17.02 -6.98 -10.35
C ASP A 17 16.51 -8.39 -10.03
N TYR A 18 15.19 -8.59 -10.07
CA TYR A 18 14.59 -9.92 -9.91
C TYR A 18 15.06 -10.91 -10.97
N ARG A 19 15.16 -10.50 -12.26
CA ARG A 19 15.62 -11.36 -13.33
C ARG A 19 17.05 -11.83 -13.08
N LYS A 20 17.97 -10.92 -12.72
CA LYS A 20 19.35 -11.24 -12.36
C LYS A 20 19.41 -12.21 -11.19
N ALA A 21 18.68 -11.91 -10.10
CA ALA A 21 18.63 -12.78 -8.93
C ALA A 21 18.07 -14.17 -9.25
N LEU A 22 17.09 -14.26 -10.16
CA LEU A 22 16.52 -15.54 -10.59
C LEU A 22 17.50 -16.35 -11.46
N ASP A 23 18.26 -15.67 -12.34
CA ASP A 23 19.31 -16.30 -13.14
C ASP A 23 20.41 -16.85 -12.22
N ASP A 24 20.92 -16.03 -11.28
CA ASP A 24 21.92 -16.45 -10.28
C ASP A 24 21.40 -17.62 -9.42
N PHE A 25 20.14 -17.56 -9.00
CA PHE A 25 19.48 -18.63 -8.25
C PHE A 25 19.39 -19.91 -9.07
N THR A 26 19.08 -19.83 -10.35
CA THR A 26 18.96 -20.98 -11.27
C THR A 26 20.33 -21.59 -11.54
N ASP A 27 21.35 -20.77 -11.79
CA ASP A 27 22.72 -21.22 -12.05
C ASP A 27 23.36 -21.89 -10.81
N ALA A 28 23.00 -21.44 -9.60
CA ALA A 28 23.44 -22.05 -8.35
C ALA A 28 22.70 -23.37 -8.00
N LYS A 29 21.62 -23.72 -8.71
CA LYS A 29 20.80 -24.90 -8.42
C LYS A 29 21.60 -26.23 -8.33
N PRO A 30 22.50 -26.55 -9.28
CA PRO A 30 23.30 -27.81 -9.19
C PRO A 30 24.15 -27.86 -7.93
N LEU A 31 24.75 -26.74 -7.52
CA LEU A 31 25.54 -26.64 -6.30
C LEU A 31 24.73 -26.84 -5.05
N ARG A 32 23.52 -26.24 -4.99
CA ARG A 32 22.58 -26.43 -3.88
C ARG A 32 22.14 -27.87 -3.76
N GLU A 33 21.80 -28.52 -4.88
CA GLU A 33 21.44 -29.95 -4.90
C GLU A 33 22.56 -30.83 -4.38
N LEU A 34 23.81 -30.60 -4.79
CA LEU A 34 24.98 -31.33 -4.30
C LEU A 34 25.22 -31.10 -2.81
N ARG A 35 25.08 -29.88 -2.32
CA ARG A 35 25.19 -29.56 -0.87
C ARG A 35 24.12 -30.28 -0.06
N ALA A 36 22.86 -30.24 -0.54
CA ALA A 36 21.74 -30.90 0.11
C ALA A 36 21.95 -32.45 0.16
N GLU A 37 22.46 -33.05 -0.91
CA GLU A 37 22.79 -34.48 -0.93
C GLU A 37 23.94 -34.83 0.03
N ALA A 38 24.99 -34.02 0.06
CA ALA A 38 26.11 -34.18 0.98
C ALA A 38 25.64 -34.07 2.46
N GLY A 39 24.80 -33.07 2.77
CA GLY A 39 24.20 -32.89 4.08
C GLY A 39 23.34 -34.08 4.50
N LYS A 40 22.46 -34.57 3.62
CA LYS A 40 21.65 -35.77 3.87
C LYS A 40 22.53 -37.03 4.09
N LYS A 41 23.63 -37.19 3.35
CA LYS A 41 24.57 -38.30 3.51
C LYS A 41 25.28 -38.19 4.86
N ALA A 42 25.73 -37.02 5.26
CA ALA A 42 26.38 -36.76 6.53
C ALA A 42 25.41 -37.01 7.71
N ALA A 43 24.18 -36.55 7.61
CA ALA A 43 23.14 -36.75 8.61
C ALA A 43 22.82 -38.27 8.79
N ARG A 44 22.67 -38.98 7.67
CA ARG A 44 22.47 -40.46 7.73
C ARG A 44 23.64 -41.19 8.38
N ALA A 45 24.88 -40.75 8.15
CA ALA A 45 26.08 -41.34 8.75
C ALA A 45 26.16 -41.04 10.25
N ALA A 46 25.77 -39.84 10.69
CA ALA A 46 25.69 -39.46 12.10
C ALA A 46 24.63 -40.30 12.85
N LEU A 47 23.42 -40.42 12.31
CA LEU A 47 22.32 -41.18 12.87
C LEU A 47 22.60 -42.72 12.93
N LYS A 48 23.45 -43.22 12.02
CA LYS A 48 23.92 -44.62 12.10
C LYS A 48 24.89 -44.86 13.27
N LYS A 49 25.64 -43.83 13.67
CA LYS A 49 26.58 -43.92 14.81
C LYS A 49 25.87 -43.68 16.14
N ASP A 50 24.97 -42.76 16.17
CA ASP A 50 24.16 -42.39 17.31
C ASP A 50 22.73 -42.04 16.83
N ALA A 51 21.76 -42.88 17.16
CA ALA A 51 20.37 -42.71 16.75
C ALA A 51 19.71 -41.44 17.33
N GLN A 52 20.30 -40.82 18.35
CA GLN A 52 19.83 -39.60 18.99
C GLN A 52 20.68 -38.36 18.61
N ALA A 53 21.62 -38.51 17.69
CA ALA A 53 22.47 -37.38 17.25
C ALA A 53 21.62 -36.25 16.68
N ASP A 54 21.89 -35.02 17.10
CA ASP A 54 21.29 -33.84 16.47
C ASP A 54 21.95 -33.62 15.09
N VAL A 55 21.13 -33.75 14.06
CA VAL A 55 21.53 -33.58 12.66
C VAL A 55 20.88 -32.34 12.01
N SER A 56 20.22 -31.49 12.80
CA SER A 56 19.48 -30.35 12.33
C SER A 56 20.33 -29.42 11.45
N ASP A 57 21.56 -29.14 11.88
CA ASP A 57 22.49 -28.28 11.13
C ASP A 57 22.99 -28.90 9.82
N LEU A 58 23.03 -30.24 9.72
CA LEU A 58 23.46 -30.94 8.51
C LEU A 58 22.39 -30.97 7.41
N VAL A 59 21.12 -30.78 7.77
CA VAL A 59 19.97 -30.76 6.84
C VAL A 59 19.28 -29.41 6.81
N LYS A 60 19.82 -28.42 7.53
CA LYS A 60 19.29 -27.07 7.56
C LYS A 60 19.39 -26.43 6.18
N ARG A 61 18.27 -25.83 5.75
CA ARG A 61 18.26 -25.05 4.52
C ARG A 61 18.96 -23.72 4.77
N GLU A 62 19.92 -23.36 3.92
CA GLU A 62 20.55 -22.05 3.99
C GLU A 62 19.56 -20.98 3.50
N VAL A 63 19.72 -19.73 3.96
CA VAL A 63 18.87 -18.60 3.54
C VAL A 63 18.96 -18.36 2.04
N ASP A 64 20.11 -18.64 1.44
CA ASP A 64 20.35 -18.53 -0.02
C ASP A 64 19.62 -19.61 -0.86
N ASP A 65 18.95 -20.57 -0.20
CA ASP A 65 18.17 -21.61 -0.87
C ASP A 65 16.74 -21.16 -1.20
N ASP A 66 16.33 -19.97 -0.78
CA ASP A 66 15.01 -19.46 -1.07
C ASP A 66 14.97 -18.77 -2.43
N GLU A 67 13.92 -19.08 -3.20
CA GLU A 67 13.69 -18.45 -4.50
C GLU A 67 13.52 -16.93 -4.33
N PRO A 68 14.22 -16.11 -5.15
CA PRO A 68 14.10 -14.67 -5.03
C PRO A 68 12.66 -14.21 -5.26
N ILE A 69 12.25 -13.19 -4.51
CA ILE A 69 10.92 -12.61 -4.56
C ILE A 69 10.95 -11.32 -5.37
N ARG A 70 10.03 -11.21 -6.34
CA ARG A 70 9.89 -9.98 -7.12
C ARG A 70 9.24 -8.88 -6.30
N ARG A 71 9.93 -7.78 -6.10
CA ARG A 71 9.35 -6.54 -5.59
C ARG A 71 8.39 -5.93 -6.62
N ARG A 72 7.21 -5.53 -6.17
CA ARG A 72 6.17 -4.91 -6.99
C ARG A 72 5.78 -3.56 -6.40
N TYR A 73 5.66 -2.56 -7.25
CA TYR A 73 5.19 -1.23 -6.90
C TYR A 73 3.82 -0.96 -7.47
N VAL A 74 3.58 -1.43 -8.69
CA VAL A 74 2.36 -1.13 -9.46
C VAL A 74 1.68 -2.41 -9.92
N VAL A 75 0.36 -2.42 -9.82
CA VAL A 75 -0.50 -3.46 -10.36
C VAL A 75 -1.56 -2.79 -11.23
N ALA A 76 -1.74 -3.24 -12.46
CA ALA A 76 -2.76 -2.71 -13.38
C ALA A 76 -4.02 -3.59 -13.38
N ASP A 77 -3.84 -4.91 -13.40
CA ASP A 77 -4.93 -5.87 -13.37
C ASP A 77 -4.55 -7.09 -12.53
N ALA A 78 -5.37 -7.39 -11.53
CA ALA A 78 -5.22 -8.57 -10.68
C ALA A 78 -6.56 -8.90 -10.01
N THR A 79 -6.79 -10.18 -9.75
CA THR A 79 -7.86 -10.58 -8.85
C THR A 79 -7.47 -10.28 -7.41
N TYR A 80 -8.44 -10.19 -6.49
CA TYR A 80 -8.16 -9.94 -5.08
C TYR A 80 -7.28 -11.03 -4.45
N GLU A 81 -7.41 -12.27 -4.93
CA GLU A 81 -6.56 -13.37 -4.48
C GLU A 81 -5.11 -13.20 -4.91
N LYS A 82 -4.91 -12.75 -6.17
CA LYS A 82 -3.55 -12.47 -6.66
C LYS A 82 -2.93 -11.28 -5.94
N LEU A 83 -3.73 -10.28 -5.58
CA LEU A 83 -3.28 -9.18 -4.72
C LEU A 83 -2.84 -9.70 -3.35
N GLY A 84 -3.58 -10.64 -2.75
CA GLY A 84 -3.19 -11.27 -1.50
C GLY A 84 -1.83 -11.98 -1.59
N GLU A 85 -1.59 -12.77 -2.66
CA GLU A 85 -0.27 -13.39 -2.90
C GLU A 85 0.83 -12.32 -3.07
N ILE A 86 0.54 -11.21 -3.76
CA ILE A 86 1.49 -10.11 -3.95
C ILE A 86 1.81 -9.44 -2.59
N PHE A 87 0.84 -9.23 -1.71
CA PHE A 87 1.07 -8.62 -0.40
C PHE A 87 1.95 -9.47 0.51
N VAL A 88 1.81 -10.80 0.48
CA VAL A 88 2.72 -11.70 1.23
C VAL A 88 4.18 -11.41 0.86
N SER A 89 4.44 -11.17 -0.42
CA SER A 89 5.77 -10.91 -0.95
C SER A 89 6.17 -9.43 -0.93
N ASN A 90 5.23 -8.53 -0.69
CA ASN A 90 5.40 -7.07 -0.75
C ASN A 90 4.72 -6.37 0.44
N PRO A 91 5.26 -6.50 1.65
CA PRO A 91 4.65 -5.95 2.86
C PRO A 91 4.57 -4.41 2.86
N GLY A 92 5.33 -3.73 2.01
CA GLY A 92 5.23 -2.28 1.78
C GLY A 92 3.96 -1.85 1.04
N GLY A 93 3.16 -2.81 0.55
CA GLY A 93 1.96 -2.55 -0.23
C GLY A 93 2.24 -2.27 -1.71
N VAL A 94 1.18 -2.07 -2.47
CA VAL A 94 1.24 -1.76 -3.91
C VAL A 94 0.26 -0.66 -4.30
N LEU A 95 0.56 0.03 -5.39
CA LEU A 95 -0.33 0.97 -6.04
C LEU A 95 -1.09 0.26 -7.17
N TRP A 96 -2.41 0.25 -7.07
CA TRP A 96 -3.25 -0.22 -8.18
C TRP A 96 -3.65 0.94 -9.06
N VAL A 97 -3.20 0.90 -10.31
CA VAL A 97 -3.48 1.93 -11.30
C VAL A 97 -4.55 1.42 -12.26
N ARG A 98 -5.66 2.13 -12.36
CA ARG A 98 -6.72 1.82 -13.34
C ARG A 98 -7.08 3.06 -14.14
N ASP A 99 -7.06 2.94 -15.45
CA ASP A 99 -7.48 4.03 -16.35
C ASP A 99 -8.97 4.33 -16.20
N GLU A 100 -9.80 3.29 -16.00
CA GLU A 100 -11.26 3.41 -15.83
C GLU A 100 -11.71 2.63 -14.58
N MET A 101 -12.16 3.37 -13.54
CA MET A 101 -12.61 2.81 -12.26
C MET A 101 -14.04 2.26 -12.29
N ARG A 102 -14.86 2.68 -13.27
CA ARG A 102 -16.28 2.26 -13.36
C ARG A 102 -16.41 0.73 -13.37
N GLY A 103 -15.60 0.05 -14.18
CA GLY A 103 -15.65 -1.41 -14.29
C GLY A 103 -15.37 -2.12 -12.96
N LEU A 104 -14.43 -1.60 -12.15
CA LEU A 104 -14.15 -2.12 -10.80
C LEU A 104 -15.36 -1.96 -9.89
N PHE A 105 -15.92 -0.75 -9.79
CA PHE A 105 -17.06 -0.50 -8.91
C PHE A 105 -18.28 -1.33 -9.30
N LEU A 106 -18.59 -1.46 -10.60
CA LEU A 106 -19.68 -2.31 -11.07
C LEU A 106 -19.44 -3.79 -10.77
N HIS A 107 -18.19 -4.26 -10.84
CA HIS A 107 -17.84 -5.62 -10.45
C HIS A 107 -18.05 -5.82 -8.95
N LEU A 108 -17.55 -4.92 -8.13
CA LEU A 108 -17.65 -5.01 -6.67
C LEU A 108 -19.08 -4.81 -6.14
N ALA A 109 -19.96 -4.16 -6.90
CA ALA A 109 -21.36 -4.02 -6.54
C ALA A 109 -22.19 -5.31 -6.69
N ARG A 110 -21.64 -6.35 -7.36
CA ARG A 110 -22.33 -7.63 -7.51
C ARG A 110 -22.25 -8.45 -6.23
N GLU A 111 -23.34 -9.14 -5.89
CA GLU A 111 -23.42 -9.99 -4.69
C GLU A 111 -22.32 -11.07 -4.65
N VAL A 112 -22.03 -11.67 -5.81
CA VAL A 112 -20.95 -12.68 -5.96
C VAL A 112 -19.55 -12.14 -5.65
N SER A 113 -19.38 -10.83 -5.56
CA SER A 113 -18.10 -10.16 -5.29
C SER A 113 -17.97 -9.69 -3.82
N ALA A 114 -18.86 -10.12 -2.92
CA ALA A 114 -18.85 -9.67 -1.52
C ALA A 114 -17.50 -9.91 -0.83
N THR A 115 -16.88 -11.07 -1.04
CA THR A 115 -15.54 -11.41 -0.50
C THR A 115 -14.46 -10.47 -1.04
N ALA A 116 -14.47 -10.23 -2.37
CA ALA A 116 -13.52 -9.29 -2.98
C ALA A 116 -13.71 -7.88 -2.40
N ARG A 117 -14.95 -7.44 -2.24
CA ARG A 117 -15.29 -6.13 -1.67
C ARG A 117 -14.77 -6.00 -0.23
N ALA A 118 -14.99 -7.00 0.61
CA ALA A 118 -14.47 -7.04 1.98
C ALA A 118 -12.94 -6.94 2.02
N PHE A 119 -12.25 -7.66 1.11
CA PHE A 119 -10.81 -7.57 0.97
C PHE A 119 -10.33 -6.15 0.64
N TYR A 120 -10.96 -5.45 -0.31
CA TYR A 120 -10.55 -4.08 -0.65
C TYR A 120 -10.79 -3.09 0.48
N LEU A 121 -11.90 -3.23 1.22
CA LEU A 121 -12.18 -2.44 2.41
C LEU A 121 -11.13 -2.66 3.50
N GLN A 122 -10.72 -3.90 3.71
CA GLN A 122 -9.67 -4.26 4.66
C GLN A 122 -8.30 -3.73 4.21
N ALA A 123 -7.94 -3.90 2.94
CA ALA A 123 -6.66 -3.47 2.39
C ALA A 123 -6.50 -1.93 2.37
N TRP A 124 -7.59 -1.17 2.38
CA TRP A 124 -7.56 0.27 2.58
C TRP A 124 -7.23 0.65 4.03
N SER A 125 -7.79 -0.10 4.99
CA SER A 125 -7.55 0.16 6.42
C SER A 125 -6.17 -0.32 6.88
N GLY A 126 -5.54 -1.22 6.14
CA GLY A 126 -4.39 -1.99 6.58
C GLY A 126 -4.78 -3.13 7.52
N GLY A 127 -3.81 -3.99 7.84
CA GLY A 127 -3.98 -5.09 8.77
C GLY A 127 -4.07 -6.47 8.11
N SER A 128 -4.22 -7.51 8.95
CA SER A 128 -4.15 -8.89 8.51
C SER A 128 -5.39 -9.32 7.74
N TYR A 129 -5.17 -10.15 6.73
CA TYR A 129 -6.22 -10.82 5.96
C TYR A 129 -5.87 -12.28 5.73
N HIS A 130 -6.86 -13.17 5.84
CA HIS A 130 -6.66 -14.60 5.68
C HIS A 130 -7.53 -15.12 4.53
N PHE A 131 -6.92 -15.96 3.68
CA PHE A 131 -7.68 -16.71 2.68
C PHE A 131 -7.55 -18.19 2.96
N ASP A 132 -8.67 -18.87 3.04
CA ASP A 132 -8.73 -20.32 3.05
C ASP A 132 -9.10 -20.83 1.66
N ARG A 133 -8.23 -21.64 1.08
CA ARG A 133 -8.48 -22.19 -0.26
C ARG A 133 -8.34 -23.71 -0.28
N ILE A 134 -9.33 -24.33 -0.90
CA ILE A 134 -9.29 -25.77 -1.21
C ILE A 134 -8.11 -26.01 -2.16
N GLY A 135 -7.10 -26.76 -1.69
CA GLY A 135 -5.95 -27.20 -2.49
C GLY A 135 -4.68 -26.35 -2.41
N ARG A 136 -4.70 -25.13 -1.80
CA ARG A 136 -3.52 -24.28 -1.62
C ARG A 136 -3.20 -23.94 -0.16
N GLY A 137 -4.03 -24.37 0.78
CA GLY A 137 -3.89 -24.06 2.20
C GLY A 137 -4.33 -22.63 2.56
N THR A 138 -4.08 -22.24 3.80
CA THR A 138 -4.35 -20.88 4.31
C THR A 138 -3.19 -19.95 3.93
N VAL A 139 -3.50 -18.85 3.26
CA VAL A 139 -2.56 -17.76 3.01
C VAL A 139 -2.89 -16.64 3.99
N THR A 140 -1.94 -16.29 4.82
CA THR A 140 -2.04 -15.17 5.75
C THR A 140 -1.27 -13.98 5.18
N VAL A 141 -1.97 -12.87 4.99
CA VAL A 141 -1.39 -11.56 4.72
C VAL A 141 -1.38 -10.82 6.04
N GLU A 142 -0.21 -10.58 6.61
CA GLU A 142 -0.12 -9.89 7.91
C GLU A 142 -0.51 -8.42 7.80
N ASP A 143 -0.22 -7.80 6.67
CA ASP A 143 -0.41 -6.37 6.45
C ASP A 143 -0.81 -6.08 4.99
N ALA A 144 -2.10 -6.12 4.73
CA ALA A 144 -2.66 -5.81 3.41
C ALA A 144 -2.74 -4.30 3.23
N ARG A 145 -1.92 -3.74 2.32
CA ARG A 145 -1.89 -2.29 2.02
C ARG A 145 -2.09 -2.04 0.54
N LEU A 146 -3.20 -1.41 0.20
CA LEU A 146 -3.54 -1.08 -1.18
C LEU A 146 -3.83 0.40 -1.33
N SER A 147 -3.06 1.07 -2.17
CA SER A 147 -3.41 2.38 -2.70
C SER A 147 -4.00 2.21 -4.09
N MET A 148 -5.02 3.00 -4.42
CA MET A 148 -5.65 2.97 -5.73
C MET A 148 -5.64 4.37 -6.36
N ILE A 149 -5.35 4.42 -7.65
CA ILE A 149 -5.51 5.64 -8.45
C ILE A 149 -6.15 5.30 -9.80
N GLY A 150 -7.08 6.12 -10.23
CA GLY A 150 -7.69 5.93 -11.54
C GLY A 150 -8.62 7.06 -11.93
N GLY A 151 -9.08 7.00 -13.17
CA GLY A 151 -10.07 7.92 -13.71
C GLY A 151 -11.48 7.36 -13.65
N ILE A 152 -12.46 8.24 -13.58
CA ILE A 152 -13.86 7.90 -13.75
C ILE A 152 -14.58 9.07 -14.42
N GLN A 153 -15.47 8.76 -15.34
CA GLN A 153 -16.28 9.79 -16.00
C GLN A 153 -17.38 10.32 -15.06
N PRO A 154 -17.81 11.58 -15.22
CA PRO A 154 -18.83 12.21 -14.38
C PRO A 154 -20.15 11.43 -14.28
N GLY A 155 -20.69 10.99 -15.42
CA GLY A 155 -21.96 10.26 -15.46
C GLY A 155 -21.93 8.96 -14.64
N PRO A 156 -21.00 8.03 -14.92
CA PRO A 156 -20.81 6.81 -14.11
C PRO A 156 -20.56 7.08 -12.62
N LEU A 157 -19.83 8.14 -12.26
CA LEU A 157 -19.63 8.52 -10.86
C LEU A 157 -20.94 8.93 -10.21
N SER A 158 -21.74 9.77 -10.88
CA SER A 158 -23.06 10.19 -10.38
C SER A 158 -23.99 8.99 -10.16
N ASP A 159 -23.98 8.03 -11.09
CA ASP A 159 -24.81 6.81 -10.96
C ASP A 159 -24.38 5.98 -9.72
N LEU A 160 -23.08 5.82 -9.49
CA LEU A 160 -22.53 5.11 -8.33
C LEU A 160 -22.91 5.80 -7.02
N MET A 161 -22.81 7.13 -6.96
CA MET A 161 -23.22 7.91 -5.78
C MET A 161 -24.71 7.79 -5.50
N LEU A 162 -25.56 7.79 -6.55
CA LEU A 162 -27.00 7.59 -6.41
C LEU A 162 -27.34 6.17 -5.92
N GLN A 163 -26.62 5.14 -6.38
CA GLN A 163 -26.79 3.76 -5.92
C GLN A 163 -26.38 3.61 -4.44
N ALA A 164 -25.26 4.20 -4.04
CA ALA A 164 -24.84 4.22 -2.64
C ALA A 164 -25.91 4.86 -1.72
N ARG A 165 -26.49 5.99 -2.13
CA ARG A 165 -27.58 6.65 -1.40
C ARG A 165 -28.85 5.79 -1.24
N ARG A 166 -29.10 4.85 -2.15
CA ARG A 166 -30.27 3.93 -2.09
C ARG A 166 -30.00 2.68 -1.25
N GLY A 167 -28.87 2.60 -0.57
CA GLY A 167 -28.51 1.49 0.30
C GLY A 167 -28.00 0.24 -0.43
N ALA A 168 -27.95 0.22 -1.76
CA ALA A 168 -27.50 -0.95 -2.52
C ALA A 168 -25.98 -1.21 -2.42
N ALA A 169 -25.20 -0.26 -1.89
CA ALA A 169 -23.76 -0.32 -1.75
C ALA A 169 -23.26 0.59 -0.61
N ASP A 170 -24.02 0.70 0.46
CA ASP A 170 -23.72 1.57 1.61
C ASP A 170 -22.78 0.86 2.60
N ASP A 171 -21.58 0.54 2.14
CA ASP A 171 -20.51 -0.05 2.96
C ASP A 171 -19.27 0.83 3.08
N GLY A 172 -19.37 2.06 2.58
CA GLY A 172 -18.30 3.04 2.65
C GLY A 172 -17.18 2.83 1.63
N MET A 173 -17.37 2.05 0.55
CA MET A 173 -16.33 1.83 -0.47
C MET A 173 -16.01 3.12 -1.23
N ILE A 174 -17.02 3.83 -1.71
CA ILE A 174 -16.84 5.06 -2.50
C ILE A 174 -16.27 6.18 -1.62
N GLU A 175 -16.74 6.26 -0.39
CA GLU A 175 -16.34 7.26 0.61
C GLU A 175 -14.85 7.17 1.02
N ARG A 176 -14.19 6.08 0.65
CA ARG A 176 -12.74 5.89 0.86
C ARG A 176 -11.88 6.49 -0.25
N PHE A 177 -12.50 6.98 -1.32
CA PHE A 177 -11.79 7.65 -2.40
C PHE A 177 -11.85 9.17 -2.22
N LEU A 178 -10.69 9.82 -2.32
CA LEU A 178 -10.59 11.25 -2.53
C LEU A 178 -10.86 11.53 -4.01
N ILE A 179 -11.91 12.27 -4.30
CA ILE A 179 -12.36 12.52 -5.67
C ILE A 179 -11.91 13.92 -6.07
N ALA A 180 -10.88 13.99 -6.91
CA ALA A 180 -10.45 15.24 -7.50
C ALA A 180 -11.33 15.57 -8.73
N TRP A 181 -12.07 16.65 -8.64
CA TRP A 181 -12.86 17.16 -9.74
C TRP A 181 -12.13 18.33 -10.38
N PRO A 182 -11.69 18.22 -11.65
CA PRO A 182 -11.02 19.35 -12.29
C PRO A 182 -12.00 20.51 -12.48
N ASP A 183 -11.52 21.70 -12.21
CA ASP A 183 -12.25 22.92 -12.56
C ASP A 183 -12.61 22.92 -14.04
N SER A 184 -13.66 23.66 -14.39
CA SER A 184 -14.05 23.83 -15.79
C SER A 184 -12.83 24.26 -16.61
N PRO A 185 -12.48 23.51 -17.66
CA PRO A 185 -11.36 23.92 -18.50
C PRO A 185 -11.66 25.30 -19.04
N GLY A 186 -10.81 26.27 -18.70
CA GLY A 186 -10.89 27.62 -19.25
C GLY A 186 -10.78 27.61 -20.77
N VAL A 187 -10.53 28.78 -21.36
CA VAL A 187 -10.31 28.87 -22.82
C VAL A 187 -9.16 27.94 -23.20
N TRP A 188 -9.41 27.06 -24.17
CA TRP A 188 -8.37 26.21 -24.73
C TRP A 188 -7.18 27.03 -25.20
N ARG A 189 -5.98 26.60 -24.86
CA ARG A 189 -4.72 27.21 -25.28
C ARG A 189 -3.84 26.13 -25.87
N ASP A 190 -3.29 26.40 -27.04
CA ASP A 190 -2.22 25.58 -27.58
C ASP A 190 -0.94 25.85 -26.77
N VAL A 191 -0.40 24.78 -26.16
CA VAL A 191 0.78 24.89 -25.33
C VAL A 191 1.84 23.94 -25.88
N ASP A 192 2.72 24.47 -26.71
CA ASP A 192 3.93 23.82 -27.18
C ASP A 192 5.13 24.34 -26.39
N ARG A 193 5.55 23.64 -25.38
CA ARG A 193 6.74 23.96 -24.57
C ARG A 193 7.49 22.71 -24.16
N TRP A 194 8.79 22.86 -24.03
CA TRP A 194 9.66 21.77 -23.57
C TRP A 194 9.29 21.33 -22.15
N PRO A 195 9.40 20.02 -21.85
CA PRO A 195 9.23 19.51 -20.51
C PRO A 195 10.20 20.16 -19.52
N ASP A 196 9.74 20.46 -18.32
CA ASP A 196 10.60 20.88 -17.21
C ASP A 196 11.40 19.68 -16.68
N ASN A 197 12.63 19.53 -17.21
CA ASN A 197 13.51 18.43 -16.83
C ASN A 197 13.98 18.52 -15.38
N ASP A 198 14.04 19.72 -14.80
CA ASP A 198 14.41 19.90 -13.40
C ASP A 198 13.28 19.45 -12.47
N ALA A 199 12.04 19.80 -12.79
CA ALA A 199 10.89 19.27 -12.06
C ALA A 199 10.80 17.75 -12.15
N LYS A 200 11.03 17.18 -13.34
CA LYS A 200 11.08 15.75 -13.56
C LYS A 200 12.17 15.08 -12.73
N ARG A 201 13.37 15.64 -12.70
CA ARG A 201 14.49 15.12 -11.89
C ARG A 201 14.14 15.14 -10.40
N ARG A 202 13.63 16.27 -9.88
CA ARG A 202 13.20 16.38 -8.46
C ARG A 202 12.16 15.32 -8.10
N ALA A 203 11.20 15.06 -8.98
CA ALA A 203 10.21 14.02 -8.76
C ALA A 203 10.86 12.62 -8.68
N TRP A 204 11.77 12.31 -9.59
CA TRP A 204 12.47 11.03 -9.59
C TRP A 204 13.35 10.83 -8.35
N GLU A 205 14.10 11.85 -7.95
CA GLU A 205 14.92 11.85 -6.73
C GLU A 205 14.07 11.64 -5.47
N ALA A 206 12.87 12.24 -5.42
CA ALA A 206 11.93 12.01 -4.32
C ALA A 206 11.47 10.55 -4.25
N PHE A 207 11.11 9.94 -5.37
CA PHE A 207 10.72 8.53 -5.41
C PHE A 207 11.88 7.59 -5.09
N ASP A 208 13.11 7.86 -5.57
CA ASP A 208 14.30 7.07 -5.21
C ASP A 208 14.59 7.14 -3.71
N ARG A 209 14.43 8.33 -3.09
CA ARG A 209 14.59 8.49 -1.65
C ARG A 209 13.53 7.70 -0.87
N LEU A 210 12.27 7.75 -1.33
CA LEU A 210 11.17 7.06 -0.67
C LEU A 210 11.27 5.54 -0.80
N ASP A 211 11.83 5.03 -1.88
CA ASP A 211 11.99 3.58 -2.13
C ASP A 211 12.85 2.88 -1.08
N GLY A 212 13.88 3.56 -0.57
CA GLY A 212 14.79 3.03 0.46
C GLY A 212 14.47 3.45 1.88
N ILE A 213 13.33 4.14 2.12
CA ILE A 213 13.06 4.69 3.45
C ILE A 213 12.65 3.59 4.43
N THR A 214 13.16 3.67 5.65
CA THR A 214 12.81 2.75 6.74
C THR A 214 12.17 3.50 7.91
N PRO A 215 11.40 2.82 8.77
CA PRO A 215 10.83 3.43 9.98
C PRO A 215 11.90 4.07 10.88
N GLU A 216 13.08 3.44 10.98
CA GLU A 216 14.21 3.94 11.78
C GLU A 216 14.78 5.22 11.18
N ALA A 217 14.93 5.29 9.86
CA ALA A 217 15.37 6.51 9.16
C ALA A 217 14.39 7.66 9.35
N LEU A 218 13.09 7.35 9.43
CA LEU A 218 12.04 8.31 9.78
C LEU A 218 11.98 8.65 11.26
N ARG A 219 12.70 7.95 12.14
CA ARG A 219 12.57 8.05 13.61
C ARG A 219 11.15 7.75 14.08
N ALA A 220 10.52 6.75 13.44
CA ALA A 220 9.18 6.34 13.80
C ALA A 220 9.18 5.66 15.18
N GLU A 221 8.11 5.88 15.91
CA GLU A 221 7.84 5.23 17.19
C GLU A 221 7.10 3.92 16.93
N VAL A 222 7.29 2.94 17.80
CA VAL A 222 6.51 1.69 17.82
C VAL A 222 5.93 1.55 19.23
N GLN A 223 4.68 1.15 19.34
CA GLN A 223 4.08 0.83 20.62
C GLN A 223 4.75 -0.42 21.22
N THR A 224 4.91 -0.44 22.52
CA THR A 224 5.40 -1.58 23.25
C THR A 224 4.23 -2.27 23.94
N GLY A 225 4.09 -3.58 23.70
CA GLY A 225 3.10 -4.41 24.35
C GLY A 225 3.39 -4.64 25.84
N PHE A 226 2.46 -5.31 26.53
CA PHE A 226 2.64 -5.66 27.96
C PHE A 226 3.81 -6.62 28.21
N ASP A 227 4.22 -7.36 27.19
CA ASP A 227 5.34 -8.30 27.17
C ASP A 227 6.69 -7.62 26.89
N GLY A 228 6.69 -6.32 26.61
CA GLY A 228 7.87 -5.54 26.25
C GLY A 228 8.24 -5.60 24.76
N GLU A 229 7.53 -6.38 23.97
CA GLU A 229 7.78 -6.53 22.53
C GLU A 229 7.10 -5.43 21.71
N PRO A 230 7.67 -5.06 20.53
CA PRO A 230 7.04 -4.13 19.61
C PRO A 230 5.66 -4.62 19.18
N GLN A 231 4.65 -3.77 19.30
CA GLN A 231 3.26 -4.09 18.92
C GLN A 231 2.70 -3.04 17.96
N GLY A 232 2.11 -3.52 16.87
CA GLY A 232 1.48 -2.66 15.86
C GLY A 232 2.48 -2.08 14.86
N LEU A 233 1.99 -1.12 14.07
CA LEU A 233 2.77 -0.48 13.01
C LEU A 233 3.57 0.70 13.54
N PRO A 234 4.78 0.96 12.99
CA PRO A 234 5.51 2.19 13.25
C PRO A 234 4.67 3.41 12.87
N TYR A 235 4.77 4.48 13.66
CA TYR A 235 4.00 5.71 13.45
C TYR A 235 4.83 6.97 13.75
N LEU A 236 4.42 8.11 13.18
CA LEU A 236 4.92 9.42 13.55
C LEU A 236 3.82 10.20 14.27
N ARG A 237 4.17 10.93 15.31
CA ARG A 237 3.27 11.88 15.96
C ARG A 237 3.26 13.20 15.22
N PHE A 238 2.25 14.01 15.41
CA PHE A 238 2.31 15.42 15.07
C PHE A 238 3.21 16.18 16.02
N ALA A 239 3.96 17.16 15.53
CA ALA A 239 4.58 18.19 16.37
C ALA A 239 3.46 18.98 17.10
N ASP A 240 3.80 19.67 18.19
CA ASP A 240 2.78 20.29 19.05
C ASP A 240 1.91 21.31 18.30
N ASP A 241 2.54 22.19 17.52
CA ASP A 241 1.85 23.19 16.67
C ASP A 241 0.97 22.54 15.56
N ALA A 242 1.47 21.48 14.96
CA ALA A 242 0.72 20.71 13.96
C ALA A 242 -0.46 19.97 14.59
N ARG A 243 -0.28 19.45 15.81
CA ARG A 243 -1.33 18.77 16.57
C ARG A 243 -2.44 19.74 16.97
N GLU A 244 -2.10 20.95 17.37
CA GLU A 244 -3.07 22.01 17.67
C GLU A 244 -3.90 22.37 16.44
N ALA A 245 -3.25 22.64 15.30
CA ALA A 245 -3.95 22.95 14.04
C ALA A 245 -4.85 21.80 13.58
N PHE A 246 -4.39 20.56 13.69
CA PHE A 246 -5.22 19.40 13.35
C PHE A 246 -6.39 19.22 14.34
N ALA A 247 -6.20 19.47 15.63
CA ALA A 247 -7.24 19.34 16.64
C ALA A 247 -8.36 20.38 16.43
N GLU A 248 -8.00 21.62 16.08
CA GLU A 248 -8.97 22.68 15.76
C GLU A 248 -9.79 22.28 14.53
N TRP A 249 -9.14 21.94 13.42
CA TRP A 249 -9.82 21.47 12.21
C TRP A 249 -10.73 20.25 12.48
N ARG A 250 -10.24 19.29 13.29
CA ARG A 250 -11.01 18.10 13.63
C ARG A 250 -12.25 18.46 14.47
N ALA A 251 -12.16 19.42 15.38
CA ALA A 251 -13.31 19.88 16.15
C ALA A 251 -14.40 20.46 15.23
N ASP A 252 -14.02 21.24 14.23
CA ASP A 252 -14.93 21.77 13.22
C ASP A 252 -15.57 20.68 12.37
N LEU A 253 -14.78 19.68 11.93
CA LEU A 253 -15.31 18.51 11.22
C LEU A 253 -16.32 17.75 12.08
N GLU A 254 -16.03 17.49 13.35
CA GLU A 254 -16.94 16.79 14.27
C GLU A 254 -18.22 17.60 14.54
N ALA A 255 -18.11 18.91 14.62
CA ALA A 255 -19.28 19.79 14.74
C ALA A 255 -20.18 19.73 13.51
N LYS A 256 -19.59 19.76 12.30
CA LYS A 256 -20.32 19.58 11.04
C LYS A 256 -21.03 18.23 10.98
N LEU A 257 -20.33 17.13 11.30
CA LEU A 257 -20.87 15.76 11.26
C LEU A 257 -22.02 15.54 12.25
N ARG A 258 -22.09 16.29 13.35
CA ARG A 258 -23.14 16.15 14.39
C ARG A 258 -24.26 17.16 14.27
N GLY A 259 -24.04 18.27 13.60
CA GLY A 259 -24.95 19.41 13.61
C GLY A 259 -25.74 19.63 12.33
N ALA A 260 -25.34 19.04 11.21
CA ALA A 260 -25.97 19.26 9.90
C ALA A 260 -26.50 17.95 9.32
N ASP A 261 -27.63 18.03 8.60
CA ASP A 261 -28.05 16.94 7.71
C ASP A 261 -27.16 16.97 6.45
N LEU A 262 -26.08 16.22 6.49
CA LEU A 262 -25.09 16.14 5.42
C LEU A 262 -25.48 15.14 4.32
N GLY A 263 -26.50 14.33 4.55
CA GLY A 263 -26.97 13.31 3.61
C GLY A 263 -25.81 12.40 3.17
N SER A 264 -25.60 12.31 1.85
CA SER A 264 -24.54 11.44 1.27
C SER A 264 -23.11 11.93 1.52
N LEU A 265 -22.89 13.13 2.01
CA LEU A 265 -21.55 13.64 2.31
C LEU A 265 -21.02 13.17 3.66
N GLU A 266 -21.90 12.77 4.58
CA GLU A 266 -21.51 12.34 5.94
C GLU A 266 -20.49 11.19 5.89
N GLY A 267 -20.76 10.18 5.07
CA GLY A 267 -19.86 9.03 4.88
C GLY A 267 -18.46 9.46 4.43
N ALA A 268 -18.38 10.28 3.40
CA ALA A 268 -17.10 10.78 2.85
C ALA A 268 -16.34 11.65 3.87
N LEU A 269 -17.02 12.63 4.48
CA LEU A 269 -16.43 13.51 5.48
C LEU A 269 -15.94 12.72 6.71
N SER A 270 -16.65 11.66 7.10
CA SER A 270 -16.21 10.81 8.21
C SER A 270 -14.85 10.15 7.95
N LYS A 271 -14.50 9.87 6.69
CA LYS A 271 -13.20 9.27 6.29
C LYS A 271 -12.06 10.28 6.30
N PHE A 272 -12.35 11.58 6.32
CA PHE A 272 -11.32 12.60 6.43
C PHE A 272 -10.51 12.51 7.75
N ARG A 273 -11.09 11.91 8.79
CA ARG A 273 -10.35 11.56 10.02
C ARG A 273 -9.12 10.70 9.76
N HIS A 274 -9.15 9.90 8.67
CA HIS A 274 -8.05 9.05 8.23
C HIS A 274 -7.25 9.70 7.10
N HIS A 275 -7.91 10.23 6.08
CA HIS A 275 -7.26 10.77 4.90
C HIS A 275 -6.32 11.95 5.21
N ILE A 276 -6.75 12.86 6.08
CA ILE A 276 -5.98 14.08 6.33
C ILE A 276 -4.68 13.80 7.08
N PRO A 277 -4.65 13.00 8.17
CA PRO A 277 -3.39 12.58 8.78
C PRO A 277 -2.48 11.81 7.82
N ALA A 278 -3.05 10.94 6.99
CA ALA A 278 -2.27 10.18 6.00
C ALA A 278 -1.64 11.10 4.95
N LEU A 279 -2.37 12.12 4.46
CA LEU A 279 -1.85 13.13 3.55
C LEU A 279 -0.75 13.99 4.21
N ALA A 280 -0.95 14.40 5.47
CA ALA A 280 0.04 15.17 6.22
C ALA A 280 1.35 14.37 6.37
N LEU A 281 1.24 13.08 6.73
CA LEU A 281 2.39 12.17 6.81
C LEU A 281 3.07 12.03 5.46
N ALA A 282 2.32 11.76 4.40
CA ALA A 282 2.87 11.59 3.05
C ALA A 282 3.61 12.86 2.58
N LEU A 283 3.03 14.04 2.79
CA LEU A 283 3.65 15.31 2.45
C LEU A 283 4.92 15.56 3.27
N HIS A 284 4.90 15.26 4.58
CA HIS A 284 6.06 15.38 5.47
C HIS A 284 7.24 14.53 4.98
N VAL A 285 6.99 13.27 4.64
CA VAL A 285 8.01 12.33 4.20
C VAL A 285 8.51 12.67 2.78
N VAL A 286 7.62 13.10 1.88
CA VAL A 286 8.01 13.59 0.53
C VAL A 286 8.90 14.81 0.61
N ASP A 287 8.68 15.71 1.56
CA ASP A 287 9.53 16.87 1.79
C ASP A 287 10.89 16.52 2.43
N GLY A 288 11.12 15.25 2.80
CA GLY A 288 12.32 14.78 3.47
C GLY A 288 12.28 14.94 4.99
N GLY A 289 11.10 15.14 5.57
CA GLY A 289 10.89 15.23 7.00
C GLY A 289 11.12 13.89 7.73
N THR A 290 11.60 13.97 8.96
CA THR A 290 11.78 12.84 9.88
C THR A 290 11.31 13.22 11.29
N GLY A 291 10.95 12.25 12.11
CA GLY A 291 10.36 12.48 13.42
C GLY A 291 8.96 13.08 13.31
N PRO A 292 8.52 13.90 14.28
CA PRO A 292 7.15 14.41 14.31
C PRO A 292 6.75 15.19 13.05
N VAL A 293 5.54 14.93 12.56
CA VAL A 293 4.97 15.62 11.40
C VAL A 293 4.79 17.10 11.72
N THR A 294 5.45 17.98 10.97
CA THR A 294 5.50 19.41 11.23
C THR A 294 4.24 20.17 10.74
N LEU A 295 4.10 21.43 11.13
CA LEU A 295 2.95 22.27 10.80
C LEU A 295 2.79 22.47 9.28
N ALA A 296 3.87 22.69 8.52
CA ALA A 296 3.79 23.02 7.10
C ALA A 296 3.11 21.92 6.25
N PRO A 297 3.51 20.63 6.29
CA PRO A 297 2.79 19.58 5.59
C PRO A 297 1.37 19.36 6.15
N THR A 298 1.15 19.57 7.45
CA THR A 298 -0.18 19.47 8.06
C THR A 298 -1.12 20.54 7.49
N THR A 299 -0.71 21.80 7.44
CA THR A 299 -1.50 22.90 6.86
C THR A 299 -1.86 22.64 5.39
N ARG A 300 -0.92 22.09 4.60
CA ARG A 300 -1.22 21.70 3.21
C ARG A 300 -2.25 20.57 3.13
N ALA A 301 -2.17 19.59 4.01
CA ALA A 301 -3.16 18.52 4.08
C ALA A 301 -4.55 19.04 4.47
N LEU A 302 -4.63 19.99 5.42
CA LEU A 302 -5.88 20.65 5.81
C LEU A 302 -6.48 21.45 4.65
N ALA A 303 -5.65 22.17 3.88
CA ALA A 303 -6.11 22.88 2.68
C ALA A 303 -6.63 21.94 1.59
N LEU A 304 -6.05 20.73 1.46
CA LEU A 304 -6.58 19.71 0.55
C LEU A 304 -7.95 19.17 1.03
N ALA A 305 -8.24 19.16 2.33
CA ALA A 305 -9.55 18.78 2.85
C ALA A 305 -10.67 19.72 2.38
N ASP A 306 -10.36 20.99 2.17
CA ASP A 306 -11.32 21.96 1.65
C ASP A 306 -11.58 21.79 0.15
N TYR A 307 -10.64 21.16 -0.57
CA TYR A 307 -10.77 20.89 -2.00
C TYR A 307 -11.56 19.60 -2.26
N PHE A 308 -11.34 18.53 -1.50
CA PHE A 308 -11.98 17.23 -1.67
C PHE A 308 -13.37 17.17 -1.00
#